data_4e510bf9592a31a11b5d23bc215f5f79
#
_entry.id   4e510bf9592a31a11b5d23bc215f5f79
#
_cell.length_a   1.000
_cell.length_b   1.000
_cell.length_c   1.000
_cell.angle_alpha   90.00
_cell.angle_beta   90.00
_cell.angle_gamma   90.00
#
_symmetry.space_group_name_H-M   'P 1'
#
loop_
_entity.id
_entity.type
_entity.pdbx_description
1 polymer ?
#
loop_
_entity_poly.entity_id
_entity_poly.type
_entity_poly.pdbx_seq_one_letter_code
_entity_poly.pdbx_strand_id
1 'polypeptide(L)'
;MNLGRPWENTTSLSTPERTASFFGQANYNYDHKYLVSVTMRADGSTKFAPGEQWGYFPAVSGAWVLSREGFLENNEIISNLKLRAAIGLAGNNRIDDDMWRYLYTVNSTSGPAFGEATENGEQWYGIGDGKTYPNTKIKWETTLTRNVAFDLGLFNDRLTITPEFYWNTTKDLLYTSDVPTVSGYTKQMRNIGQVTNKGLELSISGDILRGKDYVLSGNFTFGLNKMVVDKLNDTDDVIWDQNDRWKSSYNDYCLRVGDQLGLIYGFVYDGIYSIDEFNFDPNQNFLAIPKEGTVINTVFSNSTSGEPTLPGKIKFKDLNNDGVIDENDRTVIGNTNPKFQGGFGFNGQWKNLDFTINFNYMYDFDVNNATAYQLSSAEGNNKKFYNVLSKFKDSWHYFNPVDGDNYYKNYWVDNTVDVYRAANANVTLWNPTDVTNKVTHSYFIEDGSFLRCQDITIGYTLPSQLTKKWGMSKVRFYASASNLFIITGYSGYDPEVDVQTGLTCGMDYNRYPRSRSFVLGTNITF
;
A
#
# COMPACT_ATOMS: atom_id res chain seq x y z
N MET A 1 29.77 -27.55 -2.70
CA MET A 1 30.23 -26.56 -1.68
C MET A 1 31.58 -26.05 -2.12
N ASN A 2 31.70 -24.78 -2.46
CA ASN A 2 32.99 -24.18 -2.72
C ASN A 2 33.56 -23.69 -1.40
N LEU A 3 34.44 -24.49 -0.81
CA LEU A 3 35.19 -24.17 0.41
C LEU A 3 36.53 -23.49 0.06
N GLY A 4 36.52 -22.54 -0.84
CA GLY A 4 37.71 -21.81 -1.24
C GLY A 4 37.44 -20.33 -1.41
N ARG A 5 38.48 -19.51 -1.47
CA ARG A 5 38.38 -18.09 -1.79
C ARG A 5 37.69 -17.95 -3.14
N PRO A 6 36.48 -17.33 -3.24
CA PRO A 6 35.90 -17.07 -4.55
C PRO A 6 36.70 -15.98 -5.25
N TRP A 7 37.47 -16.36 -6.23
CA TRP A 7 38.16 -15.41 -7.12
C TRP A 7 37.15 -14.68 -8.03
N GLU A 8 36.06 -15.34 -8.38
CA GLU A 8 34.91 -14.77 -9.07
C GLU A 8 33.62 -15.37 -8.51
N ASN A 9 32.60 -14.53 -8.35
CA ASN A 9 31.28 -14.92 -7.86
C ASN A 9 30.53 -15.72 -8.93
N THR A 10 30.86 -16.97 -9.09
CA THR A 10 30.02 -17.94 -9.79
C THR A 10 29.40 -18.92 -8.79
N THR A 11 28.54 -18.44 -7.94
CA THR A 11 27.66 -19.30 -7.13
C THR A 11 26.30 -19.36 -7.81
N SER A 12 26.05 -20.43 -8.54
CA SER A 12 24.68 -20.82 -8.86
C SER A 12 24.16 -21.63 -7.68
N LEU A 13 23.45 -20.99 -6.76
CA LEU A 13 22.65 -21.66 -5.77
C LEU A 13 21.31 -22.02 -6.43
N SER A 14 21.14 -23.25 -6.83
CA SER A 14 19.82 -23.77 -7.22
C SER A 14 19.15 -24.34 -5.97
N THR A 15 18.18 -23.63 -5.45
CA THR A 15 17.24 -24.17 -4.45
C THR A 15 15.97 -24.57 -5.20
N PRO A 16 15.83 -25.84 -5.62
CA PRO A 16 14.64 -26.27 -6.33
C PRO A 16 13.45 -26.28 -5.38
N GLU A 17 12.53 -25.35 -5.55
CA GLU A 17 11.20 -25.45 -4.97
C GLU A 17 10.47 -26.62 -5.64
N ARG A 18 9.92 -27.51 -4.83
CA ARG A 18 9.08 -28.63 -5.29
C ARG A 18 7.75 -28.55 -4.58
N THR A 19 6.69 -28.62 -5.36
CA THR A 19 5.31 -28.71 -4.88
C THR A 19 4.66 -29.98 -5.39
N ALA A 20 3.80 -30.57 -4.58
CA ALA A 20 2.95 -31.68 -4.97
C ALA A 20 1.53 -31.40 -4.48
N SER A 21 0.54 -31.55 -5.35
CA SER A 21 -0.85 -31.23 -5.02
C SER A 21 -1.76 -32.37 -5.43
N PHE A 22 -2.63 -32.78 -4.51
CA PHE A 22 -3.71 -33.73 -4.75
C PHE A 22 -5.03 -33.04 -4.44
N PHE A 23 -6.01 -33.21 -5.31
CA PHE A 23 -7.34 -32.68 -5.06
C PHE A 23 -8.44 -33.62 -5.54
N GLY A 24 -9.57 -33.54 -4.87
CA GLY A 24 -10.80 -34.22 -5.24
C GLY A 24 -11.99 -33.31 -5.03
N GLN A 25 -12.95 -33.35 -5.93
CA GLN A 25 -14.18 -32.56 -5.85
C GLN A 25 -15.37 -33.43 -6.17
N ALA A 26 -16.42 -33.30 -5.37
CA ALA A 26 -17.73 -33.90 -5.61
C ALA A 26 -18.79 -32.81 -5.71
N ASN A 27 -19.57 -32.82 -6.78
CA ASN A 27 -20.68 -31.90 -7.00
C ASN A 27 -21.97 -32.69 -7.04
N TYR A 28 -22.93 -32.28 -6.23
CA TYR A 28 -24.26 -32.86 -6.21
C TYR A 28 -25.29 -31.80 -6.57
N ASN A 29 -26.17 -32.17 -7.51
CA ASN A 29 -27.24 -31.30 -7.97
C ASN A 29 -28.55 -32.08 -7.91
N TYR A 30 -29.43 -31.67 -7.04
CA TYR A 30 -30.75 -32.24 -6.88
C TYR A 30 -31.81 -31.33 -7.51
N ASP A 31 -32.46 -31.79 -8.54
CA ASP A 31 -33.54 -31.11 -9.29
C ASP A 31 -33.19 -29.66 -9.70
N HIS A 32 -31.91 -29.38 -9.89
CA HIS A 32 -31.40 -28.02 -10.15
C HIS A 32 -31.84 -26.98 -9.09
N LYS A 33 -32.35 -27.42 -7.95
CA LYS A 33 -32.78 -26.59 -6.82
C LYS A 33 -31.72 -26.52 -5.73
N TYR A 34 -31.16 -27.68 -5.38
CA TYR A 34 -30.18 -27.79 -4.31
C TYR A 34 -28.84 -28.24 -4.89
N LEU A 35 -27.84 -27.41 -4.71
CA LEU A 35 -26.50 -27.66 -5.21
C LEU A 35 -25.55 -27.74 -4.03
N VAL A 36 -24.73 -28.78 -4.00
CA VAL A 36 -23.69 -28.94 -2.98
C VAL A 36 -22.38 -29.30 -3.66
N SER A 37 -21.32 -28.64 -3.26
CA SER A 37 -19.96 -28.96 -3.69
C SER A 37 -19.09 -29.19 -2.48
N VAL A 38 -18.33 -30.29 -2.50
CA VAL A 38 -17.33 -30.61 -1.48
C VAL A 38 -16.00 -30.77 -2.20
N THR A 39 -15.00 -30.05 -1.75
CA THR A 39 -13.64 -30.10 -2.29
C THR A 39 -12.67 -30.43 -1.16
N MET A 40 -11.72 -31.31 -1.45
CA MET A 40 -10.58 -31.57 -0.59
C MET A 40 -9.31 -31.38 -1.39
N ARG A 41 -8.37 -30.60 -0.86
CA ARG A 41 -7.05 -30.37 -1.44
C ARG A 41 -5.96 -30.62 -0.40
N ALA A 42 -4.92 -31.34 -0.82
CA ALA A 42 -3.71 -31.56 -0.04
C ALA A 42 -2.52 -31.04 -0.84
N ASP A 43 -1.78 -30.07 -0.29
CA ASP A 43 -0.64 -29.45 -0.93
C ASP A 43 0.62 -29.67 -0.11
N GLY A 44 1.68 -30.15 -0.74
CA GLY A 44 3.00 -30.32 -0.17
C GLY A 44 4.00 -29.31 -0.75
N SER A 45 4.85 -28.71 0.09
CA SER A 45 5.89 -27.77 -0.34
C SER A 45 7.21 -28.03 0.40
N THR A 46 8.33 -28.02 -0.34
CA THR A 46 9.69 -28.13 0.23
C THR A 46 10.16 -26.87 0.96
N LYS A 47 9.40 -25.79 0.91
CA LYS A 47 9.67 -24.58 1.71
C LYS A 47 9.54 -24.80 3.20
N PHE A 48 8.84 -25.85 3.60
CA PHE A 48 8.66 -26.25 4.99
C PHE A 48 9.52 -27.46 5.36
N ALA A 49 9.84 -27.58 6.65
CA ALA A 49 10.63 -28.70 7.17
C ALA A 49 9.91 -30.05 6.98
N PRO A 50 10.65 -31.16 6.90
CA PRO A 50 10.06 -32.50 6.97
C PRO A 50 9.13 -32.65 8.18
N GLY A 51 7.89 -33.06 7.94
CA GLY A 51 6.83 -33.12 8.96
C GLY A 51 5.81 -31.99 8.87
N GLU A 52 6.20 -30.80 8.39
CA GLU A 52 5.32 -29.63 8.25
C GLU A 52 5.00 -29.28 6.76
N GLN A 53 5.44 -30.12 5.84
CA GLN A 53 5.34 -29.86 4.40
C GLN A 53 3.92 -29.87 3.85
N TRP A 54 3.02 -30.63 4.46
CA TRP A 54 1.68 -30.85 3.95
C TRP A 54 0.63 -29.96 4.62
N GLY A 55 -0.13 -29.23 3.80
CA GLY A 55 -1.35 -28.53 4.18
C GLY A 55 -2.59 -29.20 3.63
N TYR A 56 -3.69 -29.17 4.40
CA TYR A 56 -4.98 -29.78 4.03
C TYR A 56 -6.06 -28.71 4.03
N PHE A 57 -6.74 -28.57 2.89
CA PHE A 57 -7.65 -27.46 2.61
C PHE A 57 -9.02 -27.97 2.16
N PRO A 58 -9.89 -28.39 3.08
CA PRO A 58 -11.27 -28.74 2.78
C PRO A 58 -12.10 -27.48 2.49
N ALA A 59 -13.07 -27.61 1.60
CA ALA A 59 -14.08 -26.58 1.35
C ALA A 59 -15.43 -27.23 1.04
N VAL A 60 -16.49 -26.58 1.53
CA VAL A 60 -17.87 -26.97 1.27
C VAL A 60 -18.65 -25.73 0.85
N SER A 61 -19.45 -25.85 -0.19
CA SER A 61 -20.39 -24.82 -0.60
C SER A 61 -21.77 -25.42 -0.89
N GLY A 62 -22.79 -24.65 -0.58
CA GLY A 62 -24.17 -24.98 -0.87
C GLY A 62 -24.86 -23.82 -1.58
N ALA A 63 -25.81 -24.16 -2.46
CA ALA A 63 -26.70 -23.17 -3.04
C ALA A 63 -28.12 -23.71 -3.14
N TRP A 64 -29.06 -22.82 -2.89
CA TRP A 64 -30.49 -23.06 -3.02
C TRP A 64 -31.07 -22.11 -4.06
N VAL A 65 -31.62 -22.66 -5.13
CA VAL A 65 -32.28 -21.92 -6.20
C VAL A 65 -33.75 -21.77 -5.87
N LEU A 66 -34.08 -20.74 -5.10
CA LEU A 66 -35.43 -20.46 -4.62
C LEU A 66 -36.40 -20.17 -5.76
N SER A 67 -35.94 -19.57 -6.86
CA SER A 67 -36.76 -19.29 -8.04
C SER A 67 -37.32 -20.54 -8.73
N ARG A 68 -36.78 -21.73 -8.40
CA ARG A 68 -37.29 -23.02 -8.91
C ARG A 68 -38.23 -23.73 -7.96
N GLU A 69 -38.52 -23.11 -6.80
CA GLU A 69 -39.56 -23.64 -5.88
C GLU A 69 -40.94 -23.25 -6.36
N GLY A 70 -41.92 -24.12 -6.12
CA GLY A 70 -43.31 -23.94 -6.59
C GLY A 70 -43.96 -22.62 -6.18
N PHE A 71 -43.50 -21.98 -5.09
CA PHE A 71 -43.99 -20.68 -4.64
C PHE A 71 -43.43 -19.48 -5.43
N LEU A 72 -42.34 -19.66 -6.19
CA LEU A 72 -41.72 -18.61 -7.03
C LEU A 72 -41.68 -18.97 -8.52
N GLU A 73 -41.96 -20.20 -8.92
CA GLU A 73 -41.76 -20.73 -10.27
C GLU A 73 -42.48 -19.90 -11.37
N ASN A 74 -43.61 -19.28 -11.05
CA ASN A 74 -44.38 -18.47 -11.99
C ASN A 74 -44.33 -16.97 -11.67
N ASN A 75 -43.28 -16.49 -11.00
CA ASN A 75 -43.17 -15.08 -10.67
C ASN A 75 -42.67 -14.28 -11.88
N GLU A 76 -43.45 -13.29 -12.32
CA GLU A 76 -43.11 -12.47 -13.50
C GLU A 76 -42.00 -11.44 -13.23
N ILE A 77 -41.76 -11.10 -11.95
CA ILE A 77 -40.78 -10.10 -11.55
C ILE A 77 -39.43 -10.75 -11.23
N ILE A 78 -39.45 -11.84 -10.43
CA ILE A 78 -38.24 -12.55 -9.99
C ILE A 78 -37.96 -13.67 -10.98
N SER A 79 -36.97 -13.49 -11.84
CA SER A 79 -36.52 -14.49 -12.81
C SER A 79 -35.51 -15.47 -12.24
N ASN A 80 -34.67 -15.00 -11.33
CA ASN A 80 -33.71 -15.84 -10.62
C ASN A 80 -33.59 -15.36 -9.17
N LEU A 81 -33.64 -16.29 -8.23
CA LEU A 81 -33.30 -16.05 -6.82
C LEU A 81 -32.55 -17.27 -6.31
N LYS A 82 -31.27 -17.06 -5.98
CA LYS A 82 -30.39 -18.12 -5.50
C LYS A 82 -29.64 -17.66 -4.26
N LEU A 83 -29.75 -18.41 -3.18
CA LEU A 83 -28.94 -18.24 -1.97
C LEU A 83 -27.69 -19.13 -2.09
N ARG A 84 -26.53 -18.57 -1.80
CA ARG A 84 -25.25 -19.29 -1.75
C ARG A 84 -24.58 -19.10 -0.39
N ALA A 85 -23.97 -20.18 0.11
CA ALA A 85 -23.11 -20.13 1.28
C ALA A 85 -21.90 -21.03 1.06
N ALA A 86 -20.73 -20.57 1.49
CA ALA A 86 -19.52 -21.38 1.42
C ALA A 86 -18.65 -21.18 2.67
N ILE A 87 -17.96 -22.27 3.02
CA ILE A 87 -16.91 -22.28 4.04
C ILE A 87 -15.78 -23.15 3.55
N GLY A 88 -14.54 -22.68 3.70
CA GLY A 88 -13.37 -23.43 3.27
C GLY A 88 -12.08 -22.94 3.87
N LEU A 89 -11.06 -23.77 3.79
CA LEU A 89 -9.69 -23.44 4.15
C LEU A 89 -8.87 -23.19 2.89
N ALA A 90 -8.04 -22.15 2.92
CA ALA A 90 -7.03 -21.87 1.91
C ALA A 90 -5.64 -21.75 2.58
N GLY A 91 -4.61 -22.28 1.94
CA GLY A 91 -3.24 -22.22 2.43
C GLY A 91 -2.39 -21.21 1.68
N ASN A 92 -1.40 -20.64 2.37
CA ASN A 92 -0.39 -19.77 1.78
C ASN A 92 1.01 -20.28 2.19
N ASN A 93 1.92 -20.41 1.22
CA ASN A 93 3.33 -20.80 1.39
C ASN A 93 4.30 -19.74 0.84
N ARG A 94 3.89 -18.48 0.75
CA ARG A 94 4.72 -17.39 0.22
C ARG A 94 5.78 -16.96 1.23
N ILE A 95 6.79 -17.80 1.36
CA ILE A 95 8.01 -17.56 2.12
C ILE A 95 9.20 -17.82 1.22
N ASP A 96 10.36 -17.29 1.61
CA ASP A 96 11.62 -17.63 0.95
C ASP A 96 11.97 -19.09 1.18
N ASP A 97 12.78 -19.66 0.29
CA ASP A 97 13.24 -21.03 0.41
C ASP A 97 14.18 -21.20 1.62
N ASP A 98 14.24 -22.40 2.15
CA ASP A 98 15.19 -22.81 3.19
C ASP A 98 15.11 -22.05 4.53
N MET A 99 14.01 -21.36 4.86
CA MET A 99 13.81 -20.67 6.13
C MET A 99 13.84 -21.59 7.36
N TRP A 100 13.78 -22.89 7.16
CA TRP A 100 13.88 -23.90 8.20
C TRP A 100 15.28 -24.51 8.36
N ARG A 101 16.24 -24.14 7.47
CA ARG A 101 17.63 -24.65 7.47
C ARG A 101 18.60 -23.64 8.03
N TYR A 102 19.70 -24.13 8.61
CA TYR A 102 20.87 -23.31 8.87
C TYR A 102 21.55 -22.95 7.54
N LEU A 103 21.57 -21.68 7.22
CA LEU A 103 22.24 -21.16 6.04
C LEU A 103 23.55 -20.48 6.47
N TYR A 104 24.62 -20.82 5.77
CA TYR A 104 25.93 -20.23 5.99
C TYR A 104 26.29 -19.32 4.82
N THR A 105 26.76 -18.12 5.14
CA THR A 105 27.28 -17.19 4.14
C THR A 105 28.81 -17.23 4.15
N VAL A 106 29.40 -17.44 2.97
CA VAL A 106 30.84 -17.22 2.80
C VAL A 106 31.06 -15.74 2.62
N ASN A 107 31.71 -15.10 3.60
CA ASN A 107 31.96 -13.67 3.53
C ASN A 107 33.41 -13.44 3.15
N SER A 108 33.65 -12.78 2.02
CA SER A 108 35.00 -12.49 1.51
C SER A 108 35.60 -11.20 2.11
N THR A 109 34.81 -10.41 2.84
CA THR A 109 35.24 -9.08 3.31
C THR A 109 35.06 -8.85 4.81
N SER A 110 34.24 -9.63 5.48
CA SER A 110 34.01 -9.50 6.92
C SER A 110 33.71 -10.87 7.55
N GLY A 111 34.38 -11.19 8.60
CA GLY A 111 34.25 -12.46 9.35
C GLY A 111 35.56 -12.77 10.07
N PRO A 112 35.60 -13.80 10.92
CA PRO A 112 36.84 -14.20 11.54
C PRO A 112 37.85 -14.59 10.45
N ALA A 113 38.95 -13.85 10.37
CA ALA A 113 40.04 -14.14 9.46
C ALA A 113 40.89 -15.24 10.08
N PHE A 114 41.17 -16.30 9.36
CA PHE A 114 42.09 -17.36 9.74
C PHE A 114 43.42 -17.18 8.98
N GLY A 115 44.51 -17.10 9.72
CA GLY A 115 45.86 -16.97 9.20
C GLY A 115 46.41 -15.53 9.25
N GLU A 116 47.72 -15.39 9.19
CA GLU A 116 48.40 -14.12 9.06
C GLU A 116 48.16 -13.54 7.64
N ALA A 117 48.01 -12.22 7.54
CA ALA A 117 48.00 -11.56 6.24
C ALA A 117 49.33 -11.86 5.54
N THR A 118 49.29 -12.57 4.41
CA THR A 118 50.49 -12.83 3.61
C THR A 118 50.93 -11.52 2.92
N GLU A 119 52.17 -11.45 2.47
CA GLU A 119 52.72 -10.29 1.72
C GLU A 119 51.85 -9.88 0.53
N ASN A 120 50.97 -10.77 0.05
CA ASN A 120 50.03 -10.53 -1.05
C ASN A 120 48.60 -10.12 -0.55
N GLY A 121 48.42 -9.85 0.73
CA GLY A 121 47.13 -9.43 1.30
C GLY A 121 46.06 -10.51 1.33
N GLU A 122 46.41 -11.78 1.25
CA GLU A 122 45.47 -12.90 1.32
C GLU A 122 45.06 -13.19 2.75
N GLN A 123 43.82 -12.84 3.10
CA GLN A 123 43.18 -13.25 4.33
C GLN A 123 42.15 -14.35 4.03
N TRP A 124 42.18 -15.40 4.84
CA TRP A 124 41.20 -16.47 4.77
C TRP A 124 40.00 -16.09 5.65
N TYR A 125 38.84 -15.91 5.04
CA TYR A 125 37.62 -15.58 5.75
C TYR A 125 36.84 -16.83 6.10
N GLY A 126 36.30 -16.87 7.29
CA GLY A 126 35.46 -17.95 7.75
C GLY A 126 34.08 -17.96 7.12
N ILE A 127 33.39 -19.06 7.35
CA ILE A 127 31.96 -19.18 7.07
C ILE A 127 31.22 -18.53 8.24
N GLY A 128 30.46 -17.49 7.97
CA GLY A 128 29.58 -16.86 8.94
C GLY A 128 28.18 -17.49 8.90
N ASP A 129 27.48 -17.48 10.02
CA ASP A 129 26.06 -17.84 10.05
C ASP A 129 25.24 -16.84 9.24
N GLY A 130 24.16 -17.32 8.63
CA GLY A 130 23.18 -16.46 8.00
C GLY A 130 22.52 -15.52 9.01
N LYS A 131 21.98 -14.38 8.55
CA LYS A 131 21.31 -13.43 9.44
C LYS A 131 19.95 -13.92 9.97
N THR A 132 19.40 -14.97 9.38
CA THR A 132 18.07 -15.50 9.70
C THR A 132 18.19 -16.76 10.53
N TYR A 133 17.59 -16.76 11.72
CA TYR A 133 17.52 -17.93 12.59
C TYR A 133 16.55 -18.98 11.99
N PRO A 134 16.98 -20.23 11.80
CA PRO A 134 16.13 -21.25 11.20
C PRO A 134 14.93 -21.60 12.08
N ASN A 135 13.80 -21.92 11.44
CA ASN A 135 12.60 -22.37 12.15
C ASN A 135 12.08 -23.68 11.54
N THR A 136 12.36 -24.80 12.20
CA THR A 136 11.91 -26.13 11.76
C THR A 136 10.41 -26.38 11.99
N LYS A 137 9.72 -25.50 12.72
CA LYS A 137 8.28 -25.61 13.01
C LYS A 137 7.44 -24.68 12.13
N ILE A 138 8.04 -24.07 11.11
CA ILE A 138 7.31 -23.21 10.18
C ILE A 138 6.34 -24.06 9.37
N LYS A 139 5.09 -23.62 9.31
CA LYS A 139 3.98 -24.32 8.64
C LYS A 139 3.17 -23.39 7.75
N TRP A 140 2.23 -23.95 7.03
CA TRP A 140 1.30 -23.22 6.18
C TRP A 140 0.52 -22.17 6.98
N GLU A 141 0.49 -20.95 6.47
CA GLU A 141 -0.50 -19.97 6.87
C GLU A 141 -1.88 -20.40 6.35
N THR A 142 -2.92 -20.28 7.17
CA THR A 142 -4.24 -20.82 6.85
C THR A 142 -5.31 -19.74 6.97
N THR A 143 -6.09 -19.56 5.91
CA THR A 143 -7.25 -18.68 5.89
C THR A 143 -8.54 -19.50 5.89
N LEU A 144 -9.34 -19.33 6.92
CA LEU A 144 -10.72 -19.81 6.97
C LEU A 144 -11.61 -18.77 6.26
N THR A 145 -12.10 -19.12 5.09
CA THR A 145 -13.02 -18.30 4.29
C THR A 145 -14.48 -18.67 4.59
N ARG A 146 -15.33 -17.67 4.70
CA ARG A 146 -16.77 -17.84 4.93
C ARG A 146 -17.49 -16.74 4.18
N ASN A 147 -18.46 -17.11 3.34
CA ASN A 147 -19.28 -16.15 2.63
C ASN A 147 -20.74 -16.60 2.52
N VAL A 148 -21.62 -15.62 2.41
CA VAL A 148 -23.03 -15.78 2.09
C VAL A 148 -23.39 -14.75 1.03
N ALA A 149 -24.06 -15.19 -0.03
CA ALA A 149 -24.44 -14.34 -1.15
C ALA A 149 -25.86 -14.66 -1.64
N PHE A 150 -26.48 -13.66 -2.26
CA PHE A 150 -27.75 -13.79 -2.96
C PHE A 150 -27.56 -13.37 -4.42
N ASP A 151 -28.01 -14.21 -5.34
CA ASP A 151 -28.08 -13.88 -6.76
C ASP A 151 -29.55 -13.59 -7.09
N LEU A 152 -29.89 -12.32 -7.31
CA LEU A 152 -31.24 -11.87 -7.63
C LEU A 152 -31.30 -11.40 -9.08
N GLY A 153 -32.06 -12.08 -9.92
CA GLY A 153 -32.42 -11.70 -11.28
C GLY A 153 -33.86 -11.21 -11.34
N LEU A 154 -34.10 -10.06 -11.94
CA LEU A 154 -35.39 -9.42 -12.06
C LEU A 154 -35.73 -9.15 -13.53
N PHE A 155 -37.02 -9.20 -13.87
CA PHE A 155 -37.57 -8.82 -15.19
C PHE A 155 -36.93 -9.63 -16.34
N ASN A 156 -36.88 -10.95 -16.24
CA ASN A 156 -36.21 -11.88 -17.16
C ASN A 156 -34.69 -11.57 -17.26
N ASP A 157 -34.04 -11.44 -16.09
CA ASP A 157 -32.63 -11.14 -15.91
C ASP A 157 -32.15 -9.80 -16.54
N ARG A 158 -33.09 -8.87 -16.80
CA ARG A 158 -32.75 -7.53 -17.24
C ARG A 158 -32.02 -6.72 -16.17
N LEU A 159 -32.22 -7.07 -14.91
CA LEU A 159 -31.52 -6.50 -13.76
C LEU A 159 -31.05 -7.65 -12.89
N THR A 160 -29.74 -7.72 -12.64
CA THR A 160 -29.14 -8.65 -11.69
C THR A 160 -28.50 -7.89 -10.54
N ILE A 161 -28.72 -8.37 -9.31
CA ILE A 161 -28.19 -7.79 -8.08
C ILE A 161 -27.59 -8.92 -7.26
N THR A 162 -26.32 -8.83 -6.94
CA THR A 162 -25.61 -9.84 -6.16
C THR A 162 -24.90 -9.19 -4.97
N PRO A 163 -25.55 -9.11 -3.81
CA PRO A 163 -24.88 -8.80 -2.55
C PRO A 163 -24.16 -10.05 -2.02
N GLU A 164 -22.94 -9.88 -1.57
CA GLU A 164 -22.15 -10.89 -0.90
C GLU A 164 -21.54 -10.34 0.39
N PHE A 165 -21.72 -11.07 1.49
CA PHE A 165 -21.10 -10.80 2.76
C PHE A 165 -20.08 -11.87 3.09
N TYR A 166 -18.87 -11.47 3.48
CA TYR A 166 -17.80 -12.39 3.87
C TYR A 166 -17.16 -12.00 5.20
N TRP A 167 -16.60 -13.02 5.88
CA TRP A 167 -15.71 -12.84 7.03
C TRP A 167 -14.66 -13.95 7.03
N ASN A 168 -13.45 -13.56 6.76
CA ASN A 168 -12.32 -14.45 6.61
C ASN A 168 -11.37 -14.27 7.78
N THR A 169 -10.84 -15.38 8.28
CA THR A 169 -9.88 -15.35 9.39
C THR A 169 -8.60 -16.05 8.95
N THR A 170 -7.51 -15.30 8.88
CA THR A 170 -6.18 -15.85 8.60
C THR A 170 -5.44 -16.07 9.90
N LYS A 171 -4.97 -17.28 10.10
CA LYS A 171 -4.20 -17.72 11.26
C LYS A 171 -2.81 -18.14 10.86
N ASP A 172 -1.92 -18.18 11.86
CA ASP A 172 -0.54 -18.61 11.64
C ASP A 172 0.16 -17.78 10.55
N LEU A 173 -0.06 -16.44 10.56
CA LEU A 173 0.53 -15.52 9.60
C LEU A 173 2.05 -15.72 9.52
N LEU A 174 2.56 -15.84 8.30
CA LEU A 174 3.98 -15.98 8.02
C LEU A 174 4.65 -14.61 8.08
N TYR A 175 5.35 -14.34 9.17
CA TYR A 175 5.99 -13.05 9.41
C TYR A 175 7.42 -13.20 9.88
N THR A 176 8.31 -12.32 9.41
CA THR A 176 9.71 -12.27 9.84
C THR A 176 9.83 -11.35 11.06
N SER A 177 10.00 -11.92 12.23
CA SER A 177 10.20 -11.19 13.47
C SER A 177 11.67 -10.99 13.80
N ASP A 178 12.00 -9.91 14.50
CA ASP A 178 13.32 -9.72 15.08
C ASP A 178 13.54 -10.72 16.22
N VAL A 179 14.78 -11.13 16.39
CA VAL A 179 15.20 -11.99 17.51
C VAL A 179 16.30 -11.30 18.31
N PRO A 180 16.42 -11.60 19.63
CA PRO A 180 17.47 -11.02 20.45
C PRO A 180 18.85 -11.31 19.86
N THR A 181 19.67 -10.26 19.72
CA THR A 181 21.01 -10.34 19.10
C THR A 181 21.99 -11.27 19.83
N VAL A 182 21.72 -11.59 21.08
CA VAL A 182 22.47 -12.61 21.85
C VAL A 182 22.41 -14.00 21.19
N SER A 183 21.41 -14.26 20.35
CA SER A 183 21.31 -15.50 19.57
C SER A 183 22.31 -15.60 18.42
N GLY A 184 23.00 -14.51 18.07
CA GLY A 184 23.85 -14.38 16.88
C GLY A 184 23.07 -14.09 15.59
N TYR A 185 21.74 -14.07 15.63
CA TYR A 185 20.86 -13.80 14.49
C TYR A 185 20.09 -12.50 14.70
N THR A 186 19.54 -11.96 13.63
CA THR A 186 18.75 -10.73 13.69
C THR A 186 17.26 -10.97 13.45
N LYS A 187 16.92 -11.99 12.67
CA LYS A 187 15.54 -12.25 12.22
C LYS A 187 15.20 -13.74 12.25
N GLN A 188 13.91 -14.04 12.40
CA GLN A 188 13.36 -15.39 12.27
C GLN A 188 11.99 -15.37 11.61
N MET A 189 11.76 -16.26 10.62
CA MET A 189 10.42 -16.48 10.08
C MET A 189 9.59 -17.31 11.04
N ARG A 190 8.41 -16.83 11.39
CA ARG A 190 7.49 -17.48 12.34
C ARG A 190 6.06 -17.46 11.83
N ASN A 191 5.27 -18.42 12.30
CA ASN A 191 3.82 -18.36 12.19
C ASN A 191 3.29 -17.62 13.41
N ILE A 192 2.94 -16.35 13.24
CA ILE A 192 2.48 -15.50 14.34
C ILE A 192 1.26 -14.71 13.96
N GLY A 193 0.38 -14.53 14.93
CA GLY A 193 -0.76 -13.65 14.77
C GLY A 193 -1.96 -14.25 14.05
N GLN A 194 -3.03 -13.49 14.12
CA GLN A 194 -4.30 -13.75 13.46
C GLN A 194 -4.90 -12.42 13.02
N VAL A 195 -5.48 -12.40 11.83
CA VAL A 195 -6.25 -11.25 11.32
C VAL A 195 -7.62 -11.73 10.85
N THR A 196 -8.63 -10.90 11.05
CA THR A 196 -9.98 -11.12 10.53
C THR A 196 -10.32 -10.02 9.54
N ASN A 197 -10.72 -10.43 8.34
CA ASN A 197 -11.18 -9.57 7.26
C ASN A 197 -12.68 -9.76 7.04
N LYS A 198 -13.46 -8.69 7.19
CA LYS A 198 -14.91 -8.67 6.98
C LYS A 198 -15.25 -7.66 5.89
N GLY A 199 -16.21 -8.02 5.04
CA GLY A 199 -16.62 -7.11 4.00
C GLY A 199 -18.01 -7.41 3.45
N LEU A 200 -18.50 -6.41 2.73
CA LEU A 200 -19.72 -6.46 1.94
C LEU A 200 -19.35 -6.08 0.50
N GLU A 201 -19.72 -6.91 -0.45
CA GLU A 201 -19.61 -6.64 -1.87
C GLU A 201 -21.00 -6.60 -2.49
N LEU A 202 -21.23 -5.65 -3.39
CA LEU A 202 -22.46 -5.50 -4.14
C LEU A 202 -22.14 -5.38 -5.62
N SER A 203 -22.69 -6.27 -6.42
CA SER A 203 -22.64 -6.19 -7.88
C SER A 203 -24.05 -5.99 -8.43
N ILE A 204 -24.22 -4.98 -9.27
CA ILE A 204 -25.47 -4.68 -9.98
C ILE A 204 -25.14 -4.62 -11.46
N SER A 205 -25.88 -5.30 -12.29
CA SER A 205 -25.78 -5.19 -13.75
C SER A 205 -27.14 -5.32 -14.41
N GLY A 206 -27.33 -4.63 -15.54
CA GLY A 206 -28.58 -4.75 -16.22
C GLY A 206 -28.72 -3.90 -17.47
N ASP A 207 -29.77 -4.17 -18.22
CA ASP A 207 -30.17 -3.38 -19.40
C ASP A 207 -31.02 -2.18 -18.93
N ILE A 208 -30.42 -0.99 -19.02
CA ILE A 208 -31.08 0.28 -18.69
C ILE A 208 -32.14 0.62 -19.75
N LEU A 209 -31.72 0.52 -21.01
CA LEU A 209 -32.58 0.76 -22.17
C LEU A 209 -32.39 -0.36 -23.19
N ARG A 210 -33.49 -0.86 -23.75
CA ARG A 210 -33.46 -1.88 -24.80
C ARG A 210 -34.57 -1.64 -25.81
N GLY A 211 -34.22 -1.55 -27.07
CA GLY A 211 -35.14 -1.40 -28.19
C GLY A 211 -34.66 -2.18 -29.41
N LYS A 212 -35.32 -2.00 -30.53
CA LYS A 212 -35.00 -2.75 -31.76
C LYS A 212 -33.59 -2.43 -32.29
N ASP A 213 -33.18 -1.17 -32.20
CA ASP A 213 -31.93 -0.69 -32.77
C ASP A 213 -30.93 -0.19 -31.74
N TYR A 214 -31.23 -0.30 -30.45
CA TYR A 214 -30.36 0.17 -29.37
C TYR A 214 -30.43 -0.71 -28.12
N VAL A 215 -29.30 -0.81 -27.45
CA VAL A 215 -29.16 -1.38 -26.10
C VAL A 215 -28.22 -0.49 -25.32
N LEU A 216 -28.59 -0.17 -24.09
CA LEU A 216 -27.72 0.45 -23.10
C LEU A 216 -27.75 -0.41 -21.84
N SER A 217 -26.64 -0.98 -21.49
CA SER A 217 -26.44 -1.77 -20.27
C SER A 217 -25.50 -1.03 -19.33
N GLY A 218 -25.70 -1.22 -18.04
CA GLY A 218 -24.84 -0.68 -16.99
C GLY A 218 -24.39 -1.77 -16.03
N ASN A 219 -23.25 -1.55 -15.44
CA ASN A 219 -22.73 -2.34 -14.34
C ASN A 219 -22.23 -1.41 -13.22
N PHE A 220 -22.42 -1.84 -12.00
CA PHE A 220 -21.96 -1.14 -10.79
C PHE A 220 -21.43 -2.18 -9.80
N THR A 221 -20.26 -1.90 -9.24
CA THR A 221 -19.66 -2.68 -8.15
C THR A 221 -19.34 -1.76 -6.99
N PHE A 222 -19.56 -2.28 -5.79
CA PHE A 222 -19.29 -1.56 -4.54
C PHE A 222 -18.74 -2.56 -3.52
N GLY A 223 -17.69 -2.18 -2.81
CA GLY A 223 -17.06 -3.00 -1.80
C GLY A 223 -16.70 -2.20 -0.55
N LEU A 224 -17.03 -2.78 0.58
CA LEU A 224 -16.56 -2.37 1.92
C LEU A 224 -15.65 -3.47 2.43
N ASN A 225 -14.49 -3.11 2.97
CA ASN A 225 -13.56 -4.06 3.54
C ASN A 225 -12.96 -3.52 4.85
N LYS A 226 -12.91 -4.37 5.87
CA LYS A 226 -12.25 -4.05 7.14
C LYS A 226 -11.43 -5.25 7.61
N MET A 227 -10.10 -5.08 7.61
CA MET A 227 -9.16 -6.06 8.14
C MET A 227 -8.64 -5.61 9.49
N VAL A 228 -8.83 -6.43 10.52
CA VAL A 228 -8.45 -6.14 11.91
C VAL A 228 -7.51 -7.23 12.42
N VAL A 229 -6.52 -6.82 13.18
CA VAL A 229 -5.61 -7.71 13.89
C VAL A 229 -6.30 -8.26 15.12
N ASP A 230 -6.55 -9.57 15.16
CA ASP A 230 -7.18 -10.23 16.31
C ASP A 230 -6.14 -10.61 17.37
N LYS A 231 -4.96 -11.03 16.93
CA LYS A 231 -3.88 -11.49 17.80
C LYS A 231 -2.53 -11.26 17.10
N LEU A 232 -1.53 -10.84 17.87
CA LEU A 232 -0.11 -10.88 17.52
C LEU A 232 0.55 -12.10 18.21
N ASN A 233 1.87 -12.09 18.32
CA ASN A 233 2.58 -13.12 19.09
C ASN A 233 2.29 -12.99 20.59
N ASP A 234 2.75 -13.96 21.39
CA ASP A 234 2.48 -13.99 22.83
C ASP A 234 3.36 -13.00 23.64
N THR A 235 4.29 -12.30 23.00
CA THR A 235 5.26 -11.40 23.63
C THR A 235 5.12 -9.93 23.26
N ASP A 236 4.53 -9.63 22.08
CA ASP A 236 4.46 -8.27 21.56
C ASP A 236 3.01 -7.82 21.36
N ASP A 237 2.65 -6.72 21.97
CA ASP A 237 1.35 -6.06 21.75
C ASP A 237 1.34 -5.17 20.51
N VAL A 238 2.53 -4.82 20.01
CA VAL A 238 2.73 -3.93 18.85
C VAL A 238 3.88 -4.43 18.00
N ILE A 239 3.66 -4.50 16.69
CA ILE A 239 4.71 -4.68 15.70
C ILE A 239 4.91 -3.34 14.99
N TRP A 240 6.16 -2.88 14.95
CA TRP A 240 6.56 -1.66 14.27
C TRP A 240 7.25 -1.99 12.95
N ASP A 241 6.91 -1.23 11.90
CA ASP A 241 7.50 -1.39 10.57
C ASP A 241 7.78 -0.03 9.93
N GLN A 242 8.68 -0.02 8.94
CA GLN A 242 8.97 1.14 8.10
C GLN A 242 9.27 0.69 6.68
N ASN A 243 9.03 1.57 5.73
CA ASN A 243 9.27 1.25 4.34
C ASN A 243 10.77 1.15 4.03
N ASP A 244 11.21 0.09 3.37
CA ASP A 244 12.61 -0.13 3.01
C ASP A 244 13.19 0.92 2.05
N ARG A 245 12.36 1.55 1.24
CA ARG A 245 12.77 2.58 0.27
C ARG A 245 12.75 3.98 0.87
N TRP A 246 11.74 4.25 1.71
CA TRP A 246 11.58 5.47 2.47
C TRP A 246 11.80 5.15 3.95
N LYS A 247 13.01 5.35 4.43
CA LYS A 247 13.30 5.15 5.86
C LYS A 247 13.08 6.46 6.60
N SER A 248 12.04 6.50 7.40
CA SER A 248 11.84 7.53 8.41
C SER A 248 12.82 7.33 9.57
N SER A 249 13.09 8.38 10.34
CA SER A 249 13.91 8.27 11.56
C SER A 249 13.24 7.42 12.63
N TYR A 250 11.91 7.29 12.54
CA TYR A 250 11.08 6.46 13.41
C TYR A 250 10.29 5.48 12.55
N ASN A 251 9.95 4.32 13.09
CA ASN A 251 9.02 3.41 12.44
C ASN A 251 7.66 4.10 12.31
N ASP A 252 7.13 4.19 11.10
CA ASP A 252 5.97 5.00 10.75
C ASP A 252 4.71 4.17 10.42
N TYR A 253 4.81 2.86 10.56
CA TYR A 253 3.67 1.95 10.52
C TYR A 253 3.64 1.12 11.80
N CYS A 254 2.44 0.86 12.31
CA CYS A 254 2.27 0.03 13.49
C CYS A 254 1.12 -0.96 13.28
N LEU A 255 1.29 -2.13 13.88
CA LEU A 255 0.29 -3.18 13.92
C LEU A 255 -0.01 -3.52 15.37
N ARG A 256 -1.21 -3.17 15.84
CA ARG A 256 -1.68 -3.45 17.20
C ARG A 256 -2.91 -4.32 17.17
N VAL A 257 -3.11 -5.11 18.21
CA VAL A 257 -4.34 -5.88 18.39
C VAL A 257 -5.54 -4.93 18.47
N GLY A 258 -6.56 -5.19 17.66
CA GLY A 258 -7.76 -4.35 17.54
C GLY A 258 -7.70 -3.28 16.46
N ASP A 259 -6.50 -2.94 15.95
CA ASP A 259 -6.32 -1.96 14.88
C ASP A 259 -6.48 -2.59 13.49
N GLN A 260 -6.69 -1.73 12.50
CA GLN A 260 -6.62 -2.11 11.09
C GLN A 260 -5.17 -2.20 10.62
N LEU A 261 -4.92 -3.03 9.63
CA LEU A 261 -3.65 -3.03 8.90
C LEU A 261 -3.54 -1.73 8.06
N GLY A 262 -2.33 -1.17 7.95
CA GLY A 262 -2.11 0.00 7.09
C GLY A 262 -2.39 1.35 7.74
N LEU A 263 -2.33 1.43 9.07
CA LEU A 263 -2.35 2.70 9.80
C LEU A 263 -0.97 3.36 9.74
N ILE A 264 -0.95 4.64 9.36
CA ILE A 264 0.25 5.48 9.36
C ILE A 264 0.37 6.15 10.73
N TYR A 265 1.54 6.04 11.34
CA TYR A 265 1.84 6.53 12.67
C TYR A 265 2.94 7.60 12.62
N GLY A 266 2.70 8.74 13.20
CA GLY A 266 3.64 9.85 13.13
C GLY A 266 3.22 11.06 13.96
N PHE A 267 3.85 12.20 13.68
CA PHE A 267 3.60 13.44 14.38
C PHE A 267 2.47 14.25 13.73
N VAL A 268 1.71 14.97 14.55
CA VAL A 268 0.70 15.91 14.04
C VAL A 268 1.37 17.26 13.80
N TYR A 269 1.40 17.70 12.55
CA TYR A 269 1.95 19.00 12.16
C TYR A 269 1.12 20.15 12.74
N ASP A 270 1.77 21.14 13.38
CA ASP A 270 1.16 22.30 14.02
C ASP A 270 1.75 23.63 13.51
N GLY A 271 2.29 23.64 12.30
CA GLY A 271 2.87 24.84 11.71
C GLY A 271 4.37 24.97 11.95
N ILE A 272 4.81 26.21 12.14
CA ILE A 272 6.20 26.56 12.41
C ILE A 272 6.28 27.43 13.67
N TYR A 273 7.40 27.41 14.34
CA TYR A 273 7.64 28.31 15.49
C TYR A 273 7.64 29.75 15.03
N SER A 274 6.83 30.60 15.72
CA SER A 274 6.79 32.04 15.48
C SER A 274 7.98 32.73 16.17
N ILE A 275 8.43 33.86 15.62
CA ILE A 275 9.42 34.75 16.28
C ILE A 275 8.91 35.18 17.67
N ASP A 276 7.62 35.34 17.83
CA ASP A 276 7.01 35.83 19.08
C ASP A 276 7.04 34.80 20.22
N GLU A 277 7.37 33.55 19.93
CA GLU A 277 7.59 32.49 20.94
C GLU A 277 8.99 32.54 21.56
N PHE A 278 9.86 33.48 21.13
CA PHE A 278 11.25 33.58 21.58
C PHE A 278 11.57 34.95 22.18
N ASN A 279 12.53 34.94 23.14
CA ASN A 279 13.28 36.08 23.57
C ASN A 279 14.63 36.11 22.86
N PHE A 280 15.18 37.29 22.61
CA PHE A 280 16.49 37.45 21.97
C PHE A 280 17.44 38.12 22.96
N ASP A 281 18.51 37.42 23.38
CA ASP A 281 19.47 37.93 24.36
C ASP A 281 20.56 38.77 23.68
N PRO A 282 20.60 40.10 23.92
CA PRO A 282 21.63 40.98 23.33
C PRO A 282 23.06 40.61 23.74
N ASN A 283 23.23 40.00 24.92
CA ASN A 283 24.55 39.60 25.44
C ASN A 283 25.08 38.30 24.80
N GLN A 284 24.21 37.57 24.12
CA GLN A 284 24.54 36.31 23.43
C GLN A 284 24.30 36.38 21.90
N ASN A 285 24.68 37.53 21.31
CA ASN A 285 24.47 37.78 19.87
C ASN A 285 23.00 37.57 19.42
N PHE A 286 22.07 38.03 20.27
CA PHE A 286 20.62 37.85 20.03
C PHE A 286 20.21 36.42 19.79
N LEU A 287 20.81 35.47 20.52
CA LEU A 287 20.38 34.07 20.49
C LEU A 287 18.88 33.95 20.79
N ALA A 288 18.14 33.23 19.95
CA ALA A 288 16.73 32.99 20.18
C ALA A 288 16.53 31.98 21.33
N ILE A 289 15.97 32.42 22.42
CA ILE A 289 15.70 31.62 23.62
C ILE A 289 14.18 31.40 23.71
N PRO A 290 13.67 30.17 23.72
CA PRO A 290 12.25 29.90 23.87
C PRO A 290 11.69 30.58 25.13
N LYS A 291 10.53 31.22 25.03
CA LYS A 291 9.81 31.79 26.17
C LYS A 291 9.24 30.67 27.05
N GLU A 292 8.96 31.00 28.29
CA GLU A 292 8.24 30.11 29.20
C GLU A 292 6.90 29.67 28.55
N GLY A 293 6.64 28.38 28.55
CA GLY A 293 5.46 27.77 27.90
C GLY A 293 5.62 27.46 26.41
N THR A 294 6.76 27.77 25.78
CA THR A 294 7.05 27.29 24.43
C THR A 294 7.38 25.80 24.49
N VAL A 295 6.66 25.00 23.72
CA VAL A 295 6.90 23.54 23.60
C VAL A 295 8.23 23.27 22.92
N ILE A 296 9.07 22.44 23.51
CA ILE A 296 10.43 22.16 23.02
C ILE A 296 10.42 20.93 22.11
N ASN A 297 10.84 21.10 20.88
CA ASN A 297 10.96 20.00 19.93
C ASN A 297 12.32 19.29 20.07
N THR A 298 12.32 17.99 20.38
CA THR A 298 13.53 17.17 20.47
C THR A 298 13.69 16.18 19.32
N VAL A 299 12.69 16.05 18.46
CA VAL A 299 12.63 15.08 17.36
C VAL A 299 13.79 15.22 16.36
N PHE A 300 14.29 16.44 16.15
CA PHE A 300 15.39 16.75 15.23
C PHE A 300 16.73 16.98 15.93
N SER A 301 16.85 16.68 17.23
CA SER A 301 18.03 17.02 18.06
C SER A 301 19.35 16.39 17.64
N ASN A 302 19.33 15.38 16.78
CA ASN A 302 20.53 14.69 16.27
C ASN A 302 21.16 15.38 15.04
N SER A 303 20.69 16.54 14.64
CA SER A 303 21.26 17.25 13.51
C SER A 303 22.46 18.10 13.96
N THR A 304 23.57 17.93 13.30
CA THR A 304 24.80 18.74 13.48
C THR A 304 24.60 20.23 13.13
N SER A 305 23.41 20.64 12.73
CA SER A 305 23.12 21.94 12.10
C SER A 305 22.25 22.89 12.93
N GLY A 306 22.04 22.65 14.23
CA GLY A 306 21.42 23.63 15.10
C GLY A 306 20.27 23.10 15.99
N GLU A 307 19.79 24.00 16.86
CA GLU A 307 18.69 23.74 17.78
C GLU A 307 17.39 23.44 17.05
N PRO A 308 16.64 22.38 17.41
CA PRO A 308 15.40 22.01 16.72
C PRO A 308 14.25 22.97 17.04
N THR A 309 14.34 23.74 18.13
CA THR A 309 13.35 24.72 18.55
C THR A 309 13.87 26.12 18.29
N LEU A 310 13.64 26.66 17.12
CA LEU A 310 14.01 28.00 16.67
C LEU A 310 12.88 28.59 15.81
N PRO A 311 12.80 29.92 15.67
CA PRO A 311 11.85 30.56 14.79
C PRO A 311 11.91 29.98 13.37
N GLY A 312 10.76 29.64 12.79
CA GLY A 312 10.64 29.08 11.46
C GLY A 312 10.87 27.57 11.33
N LYS A 313 11.30 26.90 12.39
CA LYS A 313 11.40 25.43 12.41
C LYS A 313 10.02 24.79 12.50
N ILE A 314 9.93 23.53 12.01
CA ILE A 314 8.68 22.75 12.08
C ILE A 314 8.27 22.55 13.54
N LYS A 315 6.98 22.78 13.81
CA LYS A 315 6.34 22.54 15.10
C LYS A 315 5.36 21.39 14.98
N PHE A 316 5.37 20.49 15.94
CA PHE A 316 4.39 19.42 16.10
C PHE A 316 3.52 19.66 17.33
N LYS A 317 2.38 19.00 17.42
CA LYS A 317 1.53 19.02 18.60
C LYS A 317 2.16 18.20 19.71
N ASP A 318 2.22 18.79 20.89
CA ASP A 318 2.44 18.11 22.15
C ASP A 318 1.11 17.44 22.56
N LEU A 319 1.03 16.13 22.39
CA LEU A 319 -0.22 15.38 22.59
C LEU A 319 -0.41 14.93 24.04
N ASN A 320 0.68 14.78 24.79
CA ASN A 320 0.66 14.39 26.20
C ASN A 320 0.68 15.61 27.15
N ASN A 321 0.94 16.83 26.61
CA ASN A 321 1.02 18.10 27.32
C ASN A 321 2.13 18.16 28.38
N ASP A 322 3.27 17.54 28.11
CA ASP A 322 4.44 17.59 29.00
C ASP A 322 5.42 18.75 28.68
N GLY A 323 5.16 19.50 27.62
CA GLY A 323 5.96 20.64 27.18
C GLY A 323 7.13 20.26 26.26
N VAL A 324 7.28 18.99 25.90
CA VAL A 324 8.35 18.48 25.04
C VAL A 324 7.76 17.62 23.93
N ILE A 325 8.15 17.86 22.70
CA ILE A 325 7.78 17.01 21.54
C ILE A 325 8.83 15.92 21.41
N ASP A 326 8.43 14.67 21.63
CA ASP A 326 9.26 13.47 21.51
C ASP A 326 8.48 12.29 20.90
N GLU A 327 9.00 11.07 21.02
CA GLU A 327 8.34 9.87 20.49
C GLU A 327 6.95 9.60 21.07
N ASN A 328 6.65 10.12 22.28
CA ASN A 328 5.37 9.92 22.96
C ASN A 328 4.24 10.77 22.34
N ASP A 329 4.59 11.78 21.52
CA ASP A 329 3.63 12.64 20.81
C ASP A 329 3.22 12.07 19.43
N ARG A 330 3.63 10.86 19.13
CA ARG A 330 3.19 10.21 17.91
C ARG A 330 1.82 9.57 18.09
N THR A 331 1.02 9.62 17.02
CA THR A 331 -0.31 9.01 16.98
C THR A 331 -0.61 8.48 15.58
N VAL A 332 -1.77 7.83 15.40
CA VAL A 332 -2.28 7.50 14.06
C VAL A 332 -2.65 8.79 13.36
N ILE A 333 -1.98 9.06 12.24
CA ILE A 333 -2.15 10.27 11.42
C ILE A 333 -2.76 9.99 10.05
N GLY A 334 -2.95 8.71 9.69
CA GLY A 334 -3.58 8.32 8.44
C GLY A 334 -3.98 6.85 8.42
N ASN A 335 -4.94 6.53 7.54
CA ASN A 335 -5.42 5.18 7.28
C ASN A 335 -5.44 4.92 5.76
N THR A 336 -4.62 3.99 5.30
CA THR A 336 -4.47 3.69 3.88
C THR A 336 -5.59 2.80 3.30
N ASN A 337 -6.52 2.35 4.14
CA ASN A 337 -7.63 1.50 3.71
C ASN A 337 -8.81 2.37 3.27
N PRO A 338 -9.29 2.22 2.03
CA PRO A 338 -10.47 2.94 1.59
C PRO A 338 -11.71 2.51 2.37
N LYS A 339 -12.54 3.49 2.74
CA LYS A 339 -13.83 3.23 3.38
C LYS A 339 -14.74 2.43 2.46
N PHE A 340 -14.72 2.74 1.16
CA PHE A 340 -15.34 1.94 0.12
C PHE A 340 -14.62 2.14 -1.22
N GLN A 341 -14.75 1.12 -2.07
CA GLN A 341 -14.17 1.13 -3.41
C GLN A 341 -15.09 0.39 -4.38
N GLY A 342 -14.89 0.63 -5.66
CA GLY A 342 -15.65 -0.06 -6.68
C GLY A 342 -15.47 0.52 -8.06
N GLY A 343 -16.44 0.23 -8.93
CA GLY A 343 -16.46 0.73 -10.28
C GLY A 343 -17.86 0.76 -10.86
N PHE A 344 -18.02 1.50 -11.93
CA PHE A 344 -19.24 1.46 -12.71
C PHE A 344 -18.91 1.65 -14.19
N GLY A 345 -19.74 1.06 -15.03
CA GLY A 345 -19.54 1.15 -16.46
C GLY A 345 -20.84 1.16 -17.24
N PHE A 346 -20.75 1.63 -18.46
CA PHE A 346 -21.85 1.62 -19.41
C PHE A 346 -21.38 1.04 -20.73
N ASN A 347 -22.21 0.17 -21.29
CA ASN A 347 -22.03 -0.42 -22.62
C ASN A 347 -23.26 -0.08 -23.44
N GLY A 348 -23.04 0.56 -24.56
CA GLY A 348 -24.13 0.97 -25.44
C GLY A 348 -23.92 0.50 -26.87
N GLN A 349 -25.02 0.14 -27.52
CA GLN A 349 -25.07 -0.08 -28.96
C GLN A 349 -26.27 0.67 -29.53
N TRP A 350 -26.03 1.45 -30.58
CA TRP A 350 -27.07 2.10 -31.36
C TRP A 350 -26.80 1.85 -32.84
N LYS A 351 -27.62 0.98 -33.44
CA LYS A 351 -27.39 0.51 -34.81
C LYS A 351 -25.96 -0.03 -34.97
N ASN A 352 -25.15 0.65 -35.74
CA ASN A 352 -23.78 0.29 -36.08
C ASN A 352 -22.71 0.92 -35.15
N LEU A 353 -23.13 1.81 -34.27
CA LEU A 353 -22.27 2.45 -33.29
C LEU A 353 -22.31 1.65 -31.98
N ASP A 354 -21.16 1.40 -31.40
CA ASP A 354 -21.00 0.82 -30.05
C ASP A 354 -20.08 1.68 -29.20
N PHE A 355 -20.32 1.69 -27.90
CA PHE A 355 -19.44 2.34 -26.96
C PHE A 355 -19.36 1.57 -25.64
N THR A 356 -18.22 1.70 -24.97
CA THR A 356 -17.98 1.22 -23.62
C THR A 356 -17.26 2.31 -22.86
N ILE A 357 -17.66 2.55 -21.62
CA ILE A 357 -16.96 3.44 -20.71
C ILE A 357 -16.96 2.84 -19.33
N ASN A 358 -15.78 2.78 -18.68
CA ASN A 358 -15.60 2.23 -17.34
C ASN A 358 -14.90 3.22 -16.43
N PHE A 359 -15.40 3.27 -15.20
CA PHE A 359 -14.86 4.07 -14.12
C PHE A 359 -14.50 3.18 -12.94
N ASN A 360 -13.44 3.54 -12.21
CA ASN A 360 -13.14 3.01 -10.89
C ASN A 360 -13.00 4.14 -9.90
N TYR A 361 -13.29 3.85 -8.64
CA TYR A 361 -13.22 4.81 -7.56
C TYR A 361 -12.75 4.15 -6.26
N MET A 362 -12.05 4.94 -5.45
CA MET A 362 -11.79 4.68 -4.03
C MET A 362 -12.10 5.94 -3.25
N TYR A 363 -12.63 5.79 -2.05
CA TYR A 363 -13.07 6.91 -1.25
C TYR A 363 -12.63 6.78 0.21
N ASP A 364 -12.16 7.90 0.78
CA ASP A 364 -11.80 8.08 2.18
C ASP A 364 -10.67 7.12 2.59
N PHE A 365 -9.48 7.35 2.03
CA PHE A 365 -8.23 6.70 2.41
C PHE A 365 -7.07 7.69 2.27
N ASP A 366 -6.03 7.48 3.05
CA ASP A 366 -4.88 8.36 3.10
C ASP A 366 -3.68 7.79 2.34
N VAL A 367 -2.92 8.70 1.75
CA VAL A 367 -1.64 8.41 1.08
C VAL A 367 -0.53 9.17 1.77
N ASN A 368 0.53 8.48 2.15
CA ASN A 368 1.77 9.11 2.58
C ASN A 368 2.55 9.61 1.37
N ASN A 369 2.49 10.92 1.11
CA ASN A 369 3.17 11.57 -0.02
C ASN A 369 4.66 11.81 0.31
N ALA A 370 5.44 10.73 0.40
CA ALA A 370 6.87 10.79 0.66
C ALA A 370 7.65 11.44 -0.50
N THR A 371 7.09 11.46 -1.71
CA THR A 371 7.62 12.22 -2.86
C THR A 371 7.56 13.73 -2.58
N ALA A 372 6.41 14.24 -2.12
CA ALA A 372 6.28 15.65 -1.75
C ALA A 372 7.20 16.00 -0.56
N TYR A 373 7.33 15.10 0.42
CA TYR A 373 8.31 15.28 1.51
C TYR A 373 9.73 15.48 0.96
N GLN A 374 10.18 14.60 0.10
CA GLN A 374 11.52 14.68 -0.49
C GLN A 374 11.73 15.96 -1.30
N LEU A 375 10.70 16.41 -2.02
CA LEU A 375 10.72 17.65 -2.79
C LEU A 375 10.50 18.91 -1.93
N SER A 376 10.24 18.77 -0.64
CA SER A 376 10.16 19.87 0.34
C SER A 376 11.48 20.11 1.08
N SER A 377 12.51 19.27 0.82
CA SER A 377 13.80 19.32 1.49
C SER A 377 14.90 19.60 0.48
N ALA A 378 15.71 20.62 0.73
CA ALA A 378 16.88 20.98 -0.07
C ALA A 378 18.20 20.44 0.51
N GLU A 379 18.14 19.56 1.52
CA GLU A 379 19.29 19.12 2.28
C GLU A 379 20.12 18.01 1.59
N GLY A 380 21.40 18.01 1.94
CA GLY A 380 22.40 17.00 1.58
C GLY A 380 23.31 17.42 0.42
N ASN A 381 24.57 17.02 0.49
CA ASN A 381 25.62 17.34 -0.52
C ASN A 381 25.24 16.97 -1.97
N ASN A 382 24.29 16.05 -2.14
CA ASN A 382 23.83 15.59 -3.44
C ASN A 382 22.55 16.30 -3.92
N LYS A 383 21.89 17.13 -3.09
CA LYS A 383 20.61 17.79 -3.40
C LYS A 383 20.76 19.23 -3.93
N LYS A 384 21.97 19.74 -4.09
CA LYS A 384 22.23 21.09 -4.64
C LYS A 384 21.63 21.36 -6.02
N PHE A 385 21.24 20.31 -6.73
CA PHE A 385 20.73 20.37 -8.10
C PHE A 385 19.25 19.98 -8.22
N TYR A 386 18.57 19.66 -7.11
CA TYR A 386 17.15 19.33 -7.13
C TYR A 386 16.31 20.56 -6.84
N ASN A 387 15.24 20.73 -7.61
CA ASN A 387 14.23 21.74 -7.33
C ASN A 387 13.34 21.28 -6.17
N VAL A 388 12.92 22.24 -5.36
CA VAL A 388 11.86 22.04 -4.37
C VAL A 388 10.48 22.36 -4.97
N LEU A 389 9.42 21.93 -4.32
CA LEU A 389 8.05 22.27 -4.73
C LEU A 389 7.86 23.78 -4.75
N SER A 390 7.15 24.30 -5.75
CA SER A 390 6.93 25.74 -5.95
C SER A 390 6.25 26.44 -4.77
N LYS A 391 5.49 25.70 -3.93
CA LYS A 391 4.89 26.24 -2.70
C LYS A 391 5.92 26.70 -1.68
N PHE A 392 7.18 26.22 -1.75
CA PHE A 392 8.27 26.60 -0.85
C PHE A 392 9.01 27.87 -1.28
N LYS A 393 8.65 28.51 -2.39
CA LYS A 393 9.20 29.83 -2.76
C LYS A 393 8.91 30.91 -1.70
N ASP A 394 7.78 30.75 -0.99
CA ASP A 394 7.33 31.66 0.06
C ASP A 394 7.50 31.01 1.46
N SER A 395 8.52 30.16 1.64
CA SER A 395 8.88 29.52 2.90
C SER A 395 9.71 30.44 3.79
N TRP A 396 9.96 30.02 5.03
CA TRP A 396 10.75 30.79 5.98
C TRP A 396 12.12 31.19 5.44
N HIS A 397 12.47 32.49 5.56
CA HIS A 397 13.74 33.07 5.11
C HIS A 397 14.66 33.37 6.29
N TYR A 398 15.93 32.92 6.19
CA TYR A 398 16.97 33.16 7.17
C TYR A 398 17.96 34.26 6.78
N PHE A 399 17.84 34.83 5.58
CA PHE A 399 18.75 35.91 5.14
C PHE A 399 18.12 37.28 5.37
N ASN A 400 18.95 38.24 5.64
CA ASN A 400 18.53 39.63 5.64
C ASN A 400 18.38 40.12 4.19
N PRO A 401 17.16 40.45 3.72
CA PRO A 401 16.99 40.92 2.36
C PRO A 401 17.68 42.27 2.06
N VAL A 402 18.17 42.96 3.07
CA VAL A 402 18.86 44.26 2.93
C VAL A 402 20.37 44.09 2.67
N ASP A 403 21.03 43.09 3.27
CA ASP A 403 22.49 42.90 3.19
C ASP A 403 22.98 41.76 2.32
N GLY A 404 22.11 40.94 1.78
CA GLY A 404 22.38 39.92 0.73
C GLY A 404 23.32 38.75 1.06
N ASP A 405 24.24 38.89 1.99
CA ASP A 405 25.39 37.97 2.15
C ASP A 405 25.49 37.29 3.54
N ASN A 406 24.71 37.63 4.53
CA ASN A 406 24.87 37.06 5.87
C ASN A 406 23.80 36.02 6.22
N TYR A 407 24.13 34.78 5.88
CA TYR A 407 23.36 33.59 6.25
C TYR A 407 23.77 33.08 7.64
N TYR A 408 23.17 33.65 8.69
CA TYR A 408 23.39 33.17 10.06
C TYR A 408 22.13 32.50 10.62
N LYS A 409 22.17 31.20 10.68
CA LYS A 409 21.04 30.38 11.18
C LYS A 409 20.70 30.65 12.66
N ASN A 410 21.68 31.05 13.47
CA ASN A 410 21.54 31.05 14.92
C ASN A 410 21.89 32.39 15.58
N TYR A 411 22.32 33.39 14.83
CA TYR A 411 22.74 34.69 15.39
C TYR A 411 21.88 35.81 14.80
N TRP A 412 21.17 36.48 15.67
CA TRP A 412 20.29 37.58 15.35
C TRP A 412 20.94 38.85 15.90
N VAL A 413 21.01 39.89 15.13
CA VAL A 413 21.42 41.20 15.62
C VAL A 413 20.19 42.06 15.86
N ASP A 414 20.27 43.00 16.80
CA ASP A 414 19.12 43.76 17.28
C ASP A 414 18.25 44.37 16.17
N ASN A 415 18.89 44.94 15.16
CA ASN A 415 18.20 45.54 14.01
C ASN A 415 17.65 44.52 13.02
N THR A 416 17.95 43.21 13.16
CA THR A 416 17.48 42.16 12.22
C THR A 416 16.25 41.46 12.72
N VAL A 417 15.95 41.41 14.02
CA VAL A 417 14.77 40.73 14.56
C VAL A 417 13.48 41.28 13.94
N ASP A 418 13.32 42.59 13.86
CA ASP A 418 12.14 43.21 13.27
C ASP A 418 12.09 43.04 11.74
N VAL A 419 13.25 43.05 11.07
CA VAL A 419 13.33 42.77 9.63
C VAL A 419 12.89 41.34 9.34
N TYR A 420 13.37 40.37 10.12
CA TYR A 420 12.95 38.98 9.99
C TYR A 420 11.46 38.78 10.30
N ARG A 421 10.95 39.46 11.34
CA ARG A 421 9.53 39.43 11.67
C ARG A 421 8.69 39.95 10.50
N ALA A 422 9.10 41.06 9.88
CA ALA A 422 8.40 41.63 8.75
C ALA A 422 8.50 40.74 7.48
N ALA A 423 9.68 40.19 7.19
CA ALA A 423 9.92 39.33 6.05
C ALA A 423 9.15 38.00 6.15
N ASN A 424 8.93 37.48 7.36
CA ASN A 424 8.29 36.20 7.61
C ASN A 424 6.86 36.31 8.16
N ALA A 425 6.26 37.52 8.20
CA ALA A 425 4.97 37.76 8.85
C ALA A 425 3.81 36.92 8.34
N ASN A 426 3.83 36.52 7.06
CA ASN A 426 2.79 35.72 6.41
C ASN A 426 3.28 34.31 6.01
N VAL A 427 4.44 33.89 6.47
CA VAL A 427 5.04 32.61 6.12
C VAL A 427 4.49 31.52 7.04
N THR A 428 4.04 30.43 6.42
CA THR A 428 3.47 29.27 7.12
C THR A 428 4.26 27.98 6.92
N LEU A 429 5.29 28.02 6.07
CA LEU A 429 6.12 26.87 5.72
C LEU A 429 7.55 27.07 6.22
N TRP A 430 8.14 25.99 6.69
CA TRP A 430 9.54 25.95 7.11
C TRP A 430 10.49 26.14 5.94
N ASN A 431 11.74 26.48 6.26
CA ASN A 431 12.77 26.55 5.22
C ASN A 431 13.15 25.12 4.75
N PRO A 432 13.19 24.84 3.44
CA PRO A 432 13.55 23.52 2.91
C PRO A 432 14.94 23.01 3.33
N THR A 433 15.85 23.91 3.74
CA THR A 433 17.19 23.53 4.22
C THR A 433 17.19 23.00 5.66
N ASP A 434 16.10 23.15 6.39
CA ASP A 434 16.00 22.76 7.80
C ASP A 434 15.57 21.32 8.03
N VAL A 435 15.10 20.64 6.99
CA VAL A 435 14.66 19.26 7.08
C VAL A 435 15.87 18.35 6.99
N THR A 436 16.47 18.04 8.12
CA THR A 436 17.68 17.20 8.23
C THR A 436 17.36 15.73 8.37
N ASN A 437 16.25 15.38 9.01
CA ASN A 437 15.82 14.02 9.27
C ASN A 437 14.46 13.75 8.60
N LYS A 438 14.30 12.54 8.09
CA LYS A 438 13.02 12.08 7.56
C LYS A 438 12.11 11.69 8.73
N VAL A 439 11.07 12.48 8.95
CA VAL A 439 10.09 12.24 10.00
C VAL A 439 8.70 12.25 9.39
N THR A 440 7.95 11.18 9.54
CA THR A 440 6.59 11.08 9.04
C THR A 440 5.65 11.93 9.89
N HIS A 441 4.94 12.86 9.25
CA HIS A 441 4.01 13.77 9.91
C HIS A 441 2.81 14.13 9.03
N SER A 442 1.73 14.59 9.66
CA SER A 442 0.41 14.75 9.03
C SER A 442 0.35 15.73 7.85
N TYR A 443 1.33 16.62 7.69
CA TYR A 443 1.38 17.57 6.56
C TYR A 443 1.50 16.87 5.19
N PHE A 444 2.09 15.68 5.14
CA PHE A 444 2.27 14.89 3.92
C PHE A 444 1.33 13.68 3.84
N ILE A 445 0.42 13.56 4.78
CA ILE A 445 -0.66 12.58 4.72
C ILE A 445 -1.84 13.26 4.03
N GLU A 446 -2.19 12.79 2.85
CA GLU A 446 -3.18 13.42 1.98
C GLU A 446 -4.32 12.45 1.68
N ASP A 447 -5.53 13.01 1.51
CA ASP A 447 -6.67 12.23 1.02
C ASP A 447 -6.40 11.69 -0.39
N GLY A 448 -6.40 10.38 -0.53
CA GLY A 448 -6.21 9.66 -1.78
C GLY A 448 -7.48 9.40 -2.57
N SER A 449 -8.63 9.88 -2.12
CA SER A 449 -9.93 9.66 -2.79
C SER A 449 -9.90 10.05 -4.25
N PHE A 450 -10.45 9.20 -5.11
CA PHE A 450 -10.47 9.48 -6.54
C PHE A 450 -11.64 8.83 -7.28
N LEU A 451 -11.95 9.40 -8.44
CA LEU A 451 -12.74 8.81 -9.52
C LEU A 451 -11.92 8.85 -10.81
N ARG A 452 -11.67 7.69 -11.41
CA ARG A 452 -10.88 7.53 -12.64
C ARG A 452 -11.73 7.03 -13.78
N CYS A 453 -11.65 7.67 -14.95
CA CYS A 453 -12.07 7.08 -16.21
C CYS A 453 -10.99 6.10 -16.68
N GLN A 454 -11.23 4.80 -16.42
CA GLN A 454 -10.27 3.75 -16.68
C GLN A 454 -10.10 3.47 -18.15
N ASP A 455 -11.21 3.31 -18.85
CA ASP A 455 -11.22 3.14 -20.30
C ASP A 455 -12.51 3.68 -20.94
N ILE A 456 -12.36 4.15 -22.16
CA ILE A 456 -13.45 4.48 -23.08
C ILE A 456 -13.12 3.91 -24.45
N THR A 457 -14.10 3.25 -25.05
CA THR A 457 -14.00 2.73 -26.42
C THR A 457 -15.23 3.14 -27.19
N ILE A 458 -15.04 3.66 -28.39
CA ILE A 458 -16.11 3.94 -29.36
C ILE A 458 -15.79 3.18 -30.64
N GLY A 459 -16.75 2.40 -31.13
CA GLY A 459 -16.61 1.58 -32.31
C GLY A 459 -17.72 1.85 -33.32
N TYR A 460 -17.39 1.73 -34.59
CA TYR A 460 -18.35 1.78 -35.67
C TYR A 460 -18.17 0.57 -36.61
N THR A 461 -19.22 -0.21 -36.76
CA THR A 461 -19.26 -1.36 -37.64
C THR A 461 -19.85 -0.95 -38.98
N LEU A 462 -19.14 -1.19 -40.07
CA LEU A 462 -19.63 -0.88 -41.39
C LEU A 462 -20.90 -1.70 -41.73
N PRO A 463 -21.87 -1.13 -42.45
CA PRO A 463 -23.04 -1.87 -42.91
C PRO A 463 -22.64 -3.11 -43.74
N SER A 464 -23.25 -4.25 -43.48
CA SER A 464 -22.93 -5.51 -44.14
C SER A 464 -23.11 -5.49 -45.66
N GLN A 465 -23.96 -4.61 -46.16
CA GLN A 465 -24.14 -4.40 -47.61
C GLN A 465 -22.87 -3.87 -48.30
N LEU A 466 -22.03 -3.11 -47.59
CA LEU A 466 -20.74 -2.59 -48.07
C LEU A 466 -19.65 -3.68 -47.94
N THR A 467 -19.53 -4.29 -46.78
CA THR A 467 -18.46 -5.23 -46.49
C THR A 467 -18.52 -6.50 -47.33
N LYS A 468 -19.71 -7.01 -47.60
CA LYS A 468 -19.91 -8.14 -48.50
C LYS A 468 -19.40 -7.93 -49.92
N LYS A 469 -19.44 -6.68 -50.42
CA LYS A 469 -18.87 -6.32 -51.74
C LYS A 469 -17.36 -6.50 -51.80
N TRP A 470 -16.69 -6.46 -50.60
CA TRP A 470 -15.25 -6.61 -50.47
C TRP A 470 -14.85 -8.02 -49.99
N GLY A 471 -15.81 -8.98 -49.98
CA GLY A 471 -15.55 -10.34 -49.51
C GLY A 471 -15.37 -10.47 -48.01
N MET A 472 -15.80 -9.45 -47.25
CA MET A 472 -15.68 -9.40 -45.79
C MET A 472 -17.05 -9.54 -45.14
N SER A 473 -17.14 -10.33 -44.06
CA SER A 473 -18.39 -10.50 -43.32
C SER A 473 -18.64 -9.34 -42.34
N LYS A 474 -17.58 -8.79 -41.73
CA LYS A 474 -17.68 -7.65 -40.78
C LYS A 474 -16.41 -6.84 -40.81
N VAL A 475 -16.56 -5.51 -40.78
CA VAL A 475 -15.46 -4.54 -40.58
C VAL A 475 -15.88 -3.56 -39.52
N ARG A 476 -15.11 -3.47 -38.42
CA ARG A 476 -15.34 -2.53 -37.34
C ARG A 476 -14.09 -1.68 -37.12
N PHE A 477 -14.25 -0.35 -37.13
CA PHE A 477 -13.23 0.59 -36.69
C PHE A 477 -13.51 0.99 -35.25
N TYR A 478 -12.47 1.16 -34.45
CA TYR A 478 -12.63 1.63 -33.08
C TYR A 478 -11.51 2.57 -32.64
N ALA A 479 -11.84 3.42 -31.69
CA ALA A 479 -10.91 4.25 -30.97
C ALA A 479 -11.08 3.94 -29.47
N SER A 480 -9.98 3.71 -28.78
CA SER A 480 -9.95 3.48 -27.32
C SER A 480 -8.99 4.44 -26.65
N ALA A 481 -9.36 4.89 -25.46
CA ALA A 481 -8.47 5.65 -24.57
C ALA A 481 -8.48 4.99 -23.20
N SER A 482 -7.30 4.80 -22.59
CA SER A 482 -7.15 4.28 -21.24
C SER A 482 -6.54 5.33 -20.31
N ASN A 483 -6.97 5.34 -19.04
CA ASN A 483 -6.58 6.35 -18.03
C ASN A 483 -6.80 7.78 -18.50
N LEU A 484 -7.97 8.03 -19.11
CA LEU A 484 -8.23 9.30 -19.83
C LEU A 484 -8.17 10.50 -18.89
N PHE A 485 -8.77 10.40 -17.71
CA PHE A 485 -8.69 11.40 -16.66
C PHE A 485 -8.92 10.78 -15.27
N ILE A 486 -8.46 11.50 -14.26
CA ILE A 486 -8.72 11.23 -12.85
C ILE A 486 -9.21 12.52 -12.19
N ILE A 487 -10.21 12.37 -11.32
CA ILE A 487 -10.71 13.43 -10.44
C ILE A 487 -10.26 13.05 -9.03
N THR A 488 -9.39 13.87 -8.42
CA THR A 488 -8.84 13.65 -7.09
C THR A 488 -8.41 14.97 -6.46
N GLY A 489 -8.40 15.03 -5.14
CA GLY A 489 -7.78 16.10 -4.37
C GLY A 489 -6.30 15.88 -4.05
N TYR A 490 -5.78 14.69 -4.33
CA TYR A 490 -4.40 14.32 -4.07
C TYR A 490 -3.41 15.20 -4.86
N SER A 491 -2.38 15.73 -4.18
CA SER A 491 -1.43 16.67 -4.80
C SER A 491 -0.33 16.01 -5.62
N GLY A 492 -0.10 14.69 -5.43
CA GLY A 492 0.86 13.90 -6.18
C GLY A 492 0.36 13.52 -7.58
N TYR A 493 1.14 12.72 -8.30
CA TYR A 493 0.82 12.34 -9.67
C TYR A 493 -0.36 11.38 -9.79
N ASP A 494 -0.47 10.43 -8.86
CA ASP A 494 -1.51 9.38 -8.91
C ASP A 494 -1.71 8.78 -7.50
N PRO A 495 -2.91 8.86 -6.91
CA PRO A 495 -3.18 8.33 -5.57
C PRO A 495 -3.14 6.80 -5.48
N GLU A 496 -3.15 6.08 -6.62
CA GLU A 496 -3.02 4.61 -6.64
C GLU A 496 -1.57 4.11 -6.72
N VAL A 497 -0.57 5.03 -6.71
CA VAL A 497 0.84 4.62 -6.64
C VAL A 497 1.20 4.20 -5.22
N ASP A 498 1.80 3.03 -5.10
CA ASP A 498 2.24 2.48 -3.82
C ASP A 498 3.59 1.78 -3.99
N VAL A 499 4.54 2.10 -3.13
CA VAL A 499 5.85 1.45 -3.04
C VAL A 499 5.92 0.49 -1.87
N GLN A 500 4.84 -0.21 -1.61
CA GLN A 500 4.70 -1.13 -0.49
C GLN A 500 5.91 -2.04 -0.29
N THR A 501 6.38 -2.10 0.95
CA THR A 501 7.32 -3.10 1.43
C THR A 501 6.84 -3.59 2.79
N GLY A 502 6.78 -4.90 3.00
CA GLY A 502 6.28 -5.47 4.25
C GLY A 502 4.84 -5.04 4.57
N LEU A 503 4.64 -4.44 5.74
CA LEU A 503 3.34 -3.96 6.24
C LEU A 503 3.04 -2.50 5.84
N THR A 504 3.95 -1.84 5.11
CA THR A 504 3.87 -0.42 4.79
C THR A 504 3.13 -0.20 3.47
N CYS A 505 1.84 0.06 3.50
CA CYS A 505 1.01 0.34 2.34
C CYS A 505 0.64 1.83 2.24
N GLY A 506 0.14 2.26 1.08
CA GLY A 506 -0.32 3.62 0.83
C GLY A 506 0.79 4.67 0.80
N MET A 507 1.99 4.32 0.33
CA MET A 507 3.12 5.25 0.22
C MET A 507 3.43 5.59 -1.23
N ASP A 508 3.38 6.88 -1.56
CA ASP A 508 3.91 7.42 -2.83
C ASP A 508 5.35 7.90 -2.64
N TYR A 509 6.30 7.14 -3.22
CA TYR A 509 7.71 7.51 -3.22
C TYR A 509 8.37 7.31 -4.58
N ASN A 510 8.51 8.40 -5.35
CA ASN A 510 9.22 8.45 -6.64
C ASN A 510 8.76 7.38 -7.66
N ARG A 511 7.48 7.01 -7.64
CA ARG A 511 6.94 6.04 -8.57
C ARG A 511 6.38 6.72 -9.82
N TYR A 512 6.59 6.09 -10.96
CA TYR A 512 6.07 6.60 -12.22
C TYR A 512 4.54 6.43 -12.27
N PRO A 513 3.77 7.50 -12.59
CA PRO A 513 2.32 7.43 -12.66
C PRO A 513 1.84 6.60 -13.85
N ARG A 514 0.58 6.20 -13.82
CA ARG A 514 -0.06 5.50 -14.95
C ARG A 514 -0.13 6.42 -16.17
N SER A 515 0.29 5.89 -17.32
CA SER A 515 0.22 6.63 -18.59
C SER A 515 -1.18 6.61 -19.18
N ARG A 516 -1.52 7.67 -19.90
CA ARG A 516 -2.67 7.69 -20.83
C ARG A 516 -2.26 6.99 -22.12
N SER A 517 -3.14 6.15 -22.66
CA SER A 517 -2.92 5.51 -23.95
C SER A 517 -4.13 5.71 -24.87
N PHE A 518 -3.85 5.88 -26.15
CA PHE A 518 -4.83 6.00 -27.21
C PHE A 518 -4.55 4.95 -28.26
N VAL A 519 -5.58 4.22 -28.63
CA VAL A 519 -5.49 3.13 -29.63
C VAL A 519 -6.53 3.36 -30.70
N LEU A 520 -6.11 3.31 -31.96
CA LEU A 520 -6.98 3.23 -33.11
C LEU A 520 -6.83 1.84 -33.72
N GLY A 521 -7.92 1.16 -33.99
CA GLY A 521 -7.87 -0.21 -34.48
C GLY A 521 -9.01 -0.56 -35.44
N THR A 522 -8.80 -1.65 -36.14
CA THR A 522 -9.77 -2.23 -37.09
C THR A 522 -9.87 -3.72 -36.85
N ASN A 523 -11.10 -4.22 -36.72
CA ASN A 523 -11.41 -5.63 -36.68
C ASN A 523 -12.06 -6.04 -38.00
N ILE A 524 -11.45 -6.98 -38.71
CA ILE A 524 -11.94 -7.47 -39.99
C ILE A 524 -12.21 -8.97 -39.84
N THR A 525 -13.42 -9.40 -40.25
CA THR A 525 -13.83 -10.80 -40.31
C THR A 525 -14.19 -11.11 -41.78
N PHE A 526 -13.60 -12.14 -42.31
CA PHE A 526 -13.82 -12.62 -43.67
C PHE A 526 -14.92 -13.69 -43.75
#